data_b6e8cbfb58961d8ed60025b8c7fed77e
#
_entry.id   b6e8cbfb58961d8ed60025b8c7fed77e
#
_cell.length_a   1.000
_cell.length_b   1.000
_cell.length_c   1.000
_cell.angle_alpha   90.00
_cell.angle_beta   90.00
_cell.angle_gamma   90.00
#
_symmetry.space_group_name_H-M   'P 1'
#
loop_
_entity.id
_entity.type
_entity.pdbx_description
1 polymer ?
#
loop_
_entity_poly.entity_id
_entity_poly.type
_entity_poly.pdbx_seq_one_letter_code
_entity_poly.pdbx_strand_id
1 'polypeptide(L)' 'MKVCVGNHLRLAGKTRHGKNRIRENGDMWRVINVDGAESSLLVTKICVIPLDISRRSEWRWIDLPEDRDMEIVEHIE' A
#
# COMPACT_ATOMS: atom_id res chain seq x y z
N MET A 1 -11.39 7.77 0.06
CA MET A 1 -11.06 6.57 0.84
C MET A 1 -10.21 6.97 2.04
N LYS A 2 -10.59 6.52 3.21
CA LYS A 2 -9.83 6.82 4.42
C LYS A 2 -8.96 5.62 4.78
N VAL A 3 -7.65 5.79 4.71
CA VAL A 3 -6.69 4.72 5.01
C VAL A 3 -6.03 5.01 6.34
N CYS A 4 -6.02 4.03 7.21
CA CYS A 4 -5.44 4.15 8.56
C CYS A 4 -4.38 3.08 8.79
N VAL A 5 -3.44 3.39 9.68
CA VAL A 5 -2.45 2.40 10.12
C VAL A 5 -3.18 1.17 10.66
N GLY A 6 -2.73 0.00 10.24
CA GLY A 6 -3.35 -1.27 10.62
C GLY A 6 -4.33 -1.82 9.60
N ASN A 7 -4.76 -1.01 8.64
CA ASN A 7 -5.65 -1.48 7.59
C ASN A 7 -4.91 -2.47 6.67
N HIS A 8 -5.66 -3.39 6.11
CA HIS A 8 -5.15 -4.30 5.09
C HIS A 8 -5.66 -3.85 3.74
N LEU A 9 -4.80 -3.94 2.75
CA LEU A 9 -5.11 -3.53 1.39
C LEU A 9 -4.76 -4.65 0.43
N ARG A 10 -5.57 -4.80 -0.60
CA ARG A 10 -5.18 -5.60 -1.76
C ARG A 10 -4.69 -4.63 -2.82
N LEU A 11 -3.50 -4.89 -3.32
CA LEU A 11 -2.86 -4.04 -4.32
C LEU A 11 -2.72 -4.78 -5.64
N ALA A 12 -2.71 -4.02 -6.73
CA ALA A 12 -2.41 -4.55 -8.06
C ALA A 12 -1.31 -3.69 -8.67
N GLY A 13 -0.50 -4.30 -9.52
CA GLY A 13 0.54 -3.57 -10.24
C GLY A 13 -0.02 -2.90 -11.48
N LYS A 14 0.38 -1.65 -11.72
CA LYS A 14 -0.01 -0.90 -12.91
C LYS A 14 1.07 -0.98 -13.99
N THR A 15 2.32 -1.02 -13.58
CA THR A 15 3.47 -1.09 -14.46
C THR A 15 4.12 -2.46 -14.32
N ARG A 16 5.09 -2.72 -15.20
CA ARG A 16 5.87 -3.95 -15.12
C ARG A 16 6.55 -4.07 -13.75
N HIS A 17 7.09 -2.97 -13.26
CA HIS A 17 7.74 -2.93 -11.96
C HIS A 17 6.75 -3.25 -10.83
N GLY A 18 5.58 -2.62 -10.84
CA GLY A 18 4.54 -2.88 -9.85
C GLY A 18 4.05 -4.32 -9.90
N LYS A 19 3.84 -4.85 -11.10
CA LYS A 19 3.41 -6.24 -11.27
C LYS A 19 4.43 -7.23 -10.73
N ASN A 20 5.73 -6.95 -10.93
CA ASN A 20 6.79 -7.78 -10.38
C ASN A 20 6.77 -7.76 -8.86
N ARG A 21 6.55 -6.61 -8.26
CA ARG A 21 6.46 -6.49 -6.80
C ARG A 21 5.32 -7.32 -6.24
N ILE A 22 4.16 -7.26 -6.88
CA ILE A 22 3.00 -8.05 -6.45
C ILE A 22 3.28 -9.54 -6.58
N ARG A 23 3.89 -9.95 -7.67
CA ARG A 23 4.23 -11.36 -7.89
C ARG A 23 5.20 -11.88 -6.85
N GLU A 24 6.18 -11.07 -6.47
CA GLU A 24 7.21 -11.47 -5.51
C GLU A 24 6.72 -11.47 -4.06
N ASN A 25 5.83 -10.54 -3.73
CA ASN A 25 5.44 -10.29 -2.34
C ASN A 25 3.98 -10.60 -2.02
N GLY A 26 3.19 -10.95 -3.05
CA GLY A 26 1.76 -11.15 -2.88
C GLY A 26 1.00 -9.85 -3.04
N ASP A 27 -0.32 -9.96 -3.06
CA ASP A 27 -1.20 -8.80 -3.29
C ASP A 27 -1.77 -8.21 -2.00
N MET A 28 -1.62 -8.89 -0.88
CA MET A 28 -2.14 -8.40 0.40
C MET A 28 -1.06 -7.68 1.20
N TRP A 29 -1.37 -6.46 1.61
CA TRP A 29 -0.43 -5.59 2.29
C TRP A 29 -1.09 -4.94 3.50
N ARG A 30 -0.26 -4.54 4.47
CA ARG A 30 -0.74 -3.86 5.66
C ARG A 30 -0.16 -2.45 5.72
N VAL A 31 -1.00 -1.49 6.08
CA VAL A 31 -0.56 -0.10 6.26
C VAL A 31 0.14 0.02 7.62
N ILE A 32 1.39 0.47 7.60
CA ILE A 32 2.18 0.64 8.84
C ILE A 32 2.42 2.11 9.17
N ASN A 33 2.22 3.00 8.19
CA ASN A 33 2.38 4.43 8.43
C ASN A 33 1.58 5.20 7.39
N VAL A 34 1.19 6.42 7.75
CA VAL A 34 0.52 7.33 6.82
C VAL A 34 1.22 8.67 6.89
N ASP A 35 1.30 9.37 5.76
CA ASP A 35 1.87 10.69 5.67
C ASP A 35 0.85 11.62 5.01
N GLY A 36 0.68 12.80 5.57
CA GLY A 36 -0.29 13.76 5.09
C GLY A 36 -0.77 14.65 6.22
N ALA A 37 -1.81 15.45 5.97
CA ALA A 37 -2.34 16.35 6.97
C ALA A 37 -3.02 15.56 8.10
N GLU A 38 -2.95 16.09 9.31
CA GLU A 38 -3.56 15.47 10.49
C GLU A 38 -5.07 15.25 10.33
N SER A 39 -5.72 16.05 9.51
CA SER A 39 -7.14 15.90 9.26
C SER A 39 -7.50 14.60 8.59
N SER A 40 -6.52 13.81 8.18
CA SER A 40 -6.67 12.52 7.51
C SER A 40 -7.38 12.58 6.16
N LEU A 41 -8.01 13.69 5.83
CA LEU A 41 -8.63 13.87 4.53
C LEU A 41 -7.61 14.12 3.43
N LEU A 42 -6.38 14.45 3.83
CA LEU A 42 -5.31 14.79 2.90
C LEU A 42 -4.10 13.87 3.04
N VAL A 43 -4.36 12.59 3.30
CA VAL A 43 -3.27 11.61 3.29
C VAL A 43 -2.72 11.54 1.87
N THR A 44 -1.44 11.80 1.72
CA THR A 44 -0.77 11.83 0.42
C THR A 44 0.07 10.61 0.14
N LYS A 45 0.48 9.90 1.18
CA LYS A 45 1.28 8.68 1.04
C LYS A 45 0.97 7.73 2.16
N ILE A 46 1.10 6.44 1.87
CA ILE A 46 1.01 5.40 2.89
C ILE A 46 2.22 4.50 2.74
N CYS A 47 2.71 4.00 3.87
CA CYS A 47 3.76 3.00 3.87
C CYS A 47 3.13 1.65 4.15
N VAL A 48 3.43 0.67 3.33
CA VAL A 48 2.84 -0.66 3.43
C VAL A 48 3.91 -1.73 3.47
N ILE A 49 3.59 -2.84 4.11
CA ILE A 49 4.43 -4.04 4.10
C ILE A 49 3.59 -5.23 3.67
N PRO A 50 4.20 -6.25 3.06
CA PRO A 50 3.47 -7.47 2.74
C PRO A 50 2.94 -8.13 4.01
N LEU A 51 1.78 -8.79 3.91
CA LEU A 51 1.26 -9.56 5.04
C LEU A 51 2.11 -10.79 5.32
N ASP A 52 2.81 -11.29 4.33
CA ASP A 52 3.71 -12.43 4.52
C ASP A 52 4.88 -12.00 5.40
N ILE A 53 4.95 -12.56 6.60
CA ILE A 53 5.98 -12.24 7.59
C ILE A 53 7.39 -12.38 7.04
N SER A 54 7.61 -13.36 6.17
CA SER A 54 8.95 -13.60 5.60
C SER A 54 9.41 -12.47 4.68
N ARG A 55 8.51 -11.56 4.33
CA ARG A 55 8.80 -10.48 3.40
C ARG A 55 8.66 -9.09 4.02
N ARG A 56 8.78 -9.00 5.34
CA ARG A 56 8.65 -7.72 6.06
C ARG A 56 9.62 -6.64 5.62
N SER A 57 10.76 -7.04 5.06
CA SER A 57 11.75 -6.07 4.59
C SER A 57 11.34 -5.38 3.30
N GLU A 58 10.27 -5.81 2.69
CA GLU A 58 9.81 -5.30 1.38
C GLU A 58 8.79 -4.18 1.53
N TRP A 59 8.96 -3.29 2.52
CA TRP A 59 8.09 -2.14 2.70
C TRP A 59 8.25 -1.15 1.55
N ARG A 60 7.18 -0.37 1.31
CA ARG A 60 7.26 0.69 0.32
C ARG A 60 6.25 1.79 0.61
N TRP A 61 6.51 2.97 0.09
CA TRP A 61 5.57 4.09 0.12
C TRP A 61 4.74 4.08 -1.15
N ILE A 62 3.45 4.35 -0.99
CA ILE A 62 2.50 4.42 -2.11
C ILE A 62 1.86 5.80 -2.08
N ASP A 63 1.86 6.47 -3.24
CA ASP A 63 1.24 7.79 -3.37
C ASP A 63 -0.28 7.65 -3.47
N LEU A 64 -0.98 8.60 -2.87
CA LEU A 64 -2.44 8.67 -2.95
C LEU A 64 -2.86 10.02 -3.50
N PRO A 65 -3.94 10.09 -4.21
CA PRO A 65 -4.88 9.00 -4.52
C PRO A 65 -4.39 8.03 -5.58
N GLU A 66 -3.32 8.37 -6.27
CA GLU A 66 -2.86 7.56 -7.38
C GLU A 66 -1.35 7.39 -7.33
N ASP A 67 -0.90 6.14 -7.32
CA ASP A 67 0.52 5.81 -7.36
C ASP A 67 0.93 5.44 -8.79
N ARG A 68 2.19 5.63 -9.11
CA ARG A 68 2.74 5.34 -10.42
C ARG A 68 2.69 3.85 -10.77
N ASP A 69 3.03 3.00 -9.84
CA ASP A 69 3.24 1.57 -10.08
C ASP A 69 2.16 0.66 -9.52
N MET A 70 1.42 1.13 -8.53
CA MET A 70 0.46 0.31 -7.80
C MET A 70 -0.90 0.97 -7.73
N GLU A 71 -1.94 0.15 -7.54
CA GLU A 71 -3.26 0.67 -7.24
C GLU A 71 -3.90 -0.16 -6.14
N ILE A 72 -4.75 0.49 -5.35
CA ILE A 72 -5.51 -0.19 -4.32
C ILE A 72 -6.78 -0.71 -4.96
N VAL A 73 -6.93 -2.03 -5.00
CA VAL A 73 -8.11 -2.64 -5.59
C VAL A 73 -9.13 -3.04 -4.54
N GLU A 74 -8.71 -3.15 -3.29
CA GLU A 74 -9.64 -3.48 -2.21
C GLU A 74 -9.08 -2.95 -0.89
N HIS A 75 -9.95 -2.32 -0.09
CA HIS A 75 -9.60 -1.82 1.24
C HIS A 75 -10.29 -2.70 2.26
N ILE A 76 -9.51 -3.41 3.06
CA ILE A 76 -9.98 -4.34 4.08
C ILE A 76 -9.55 -3.79 5.44
N GLU A 77 -10.49 -3.53 6.30
CA GLU A 77 -10.18 -3.00 7.65
C GLU A 77 -9.55 -4.04 8.57
#